data_5c169299fc2b17b95c00fc6b5dcbf9c4
#
_entry.id   5c169299fc2b17b95c00fc6b5dcbf9c4
#
_cell.length_a   1.000
_cell.length_b   1.000
_cell.length_c   1.000
_cell.angle_alpha   90.00
_cell.angle_beta   90.00
_cell.angle_gamma   90.00
#
_symmetry.space_group_name_H-M   'P 1'
#
loop_
_entity.id
_entity.type
_entity.pdbx_description
1 polymer ?
#
loop_
_entity_poly.entity_id
_entity_poly.type
_entity_poly.pdbx_seq_one_letter_code
_entity_poly.pdbx_strand_id
1 'polypeptide(L)'
;FADTSRYTFKDKKKPDNKKGRKDEPETPAIEFVEIKSNAGNDFDLGARLWLEFNRPVDKAGLENLHISEKVDTLYQPLKFTLEEDSLKIRRIYIDASWKAGQEYLLTLDSASVNDIYGRHNNKLEKKFKVRQEEFYGKIMLNVSGVQGQVILQLYKSDNGKSENGKRSYAVVQEQIINQDGQVTFPLIPEGKYK
;
A
#
# COMPACT_ATOMS: atom_id res chain seq x y z
N PHE A 1 32.14 30.51 17.10
CA PHE A 1 31.58 30.76 15.75
C PHE A 1 30.08 30.57 15.87
N ALA A 2 29.31 31.67 15.76
CA ALA A 2 27.86 31.62 15.74
C ALA A 2 27.44 31.72 14.26
N ASP A 3 26.81 30.66 13.76
CA ASP A 3 26.25 30.64 12.41
C ASP A 3 24.82 31.19 12.45
N THR A 4 24.63 32.34 11.79
CA THR A 4 23.34 33.03 11.76
C THR A 4 22.67 32.77 10.42
N SER A 5 21.80 31.75 10.36
CA SER A 5 21.01 31.46 9.18
C SER A 5 19.82 32.44 9.09
N ARG A 6 19.78 33.25 8.04
CA ARG A 6 18.65 34.15 7.74
C ARG A 6 17.63 33.46 6.89
N TYR A 7 16.43 33.24 7.43
CA TYR A 7 15.26 32.76 6.68
C TYR A 7 14.41 33.94 6.24
N THR A 8 14.24 34.13 4.93
CA THR A 8 13.30 35.10 4.36
C THR A 8 12.04 34.39 3.91
N PHE A 9 10.92 34.66 4.58
CA PHE A 9 9.60 34.25 4.11
C PHE A 9 9.17 35.20 2.98
N LYS A 10 8.92 34.62 1.79
CA LYS A 10 8.28 35.35 0.69
C LYS A 10 6.78 35.08 0.76
N ASP A 11 6.00 36.07 1.14
CA ASP A 11 4.54 36.00 0.99
C ASP A 11 4.20 35.83 -0.50
N LYS A 12 3.53 34.76 -0.83
CA LYS A 12 2.92 34.60 -2.17
C LYS A 12 1.81 35.65 -2.31
N LYS A 13 2.02 36.68 -3.14
CA LYS A 13 0.95 37.59 -3.52
C LYS A 13 -0.20 36.78 -4.11
N LYS A 14 -1.38 36.87 -3.48
CA LYS A 14 -2.62 36.34 -4.04
C LYS A 14 -2.90 37.08 -5.34
N PRO A 15 -3.35 36.38 -6.41
CA PRO A 15 -3.79 37.08 -7.61
C PRO A 15 -5.04 37.90 -7.30
N ASP A 16 -4.99 39.20 -7.65
CA ASP A 16 -6.13 40.10 -7.61
C ASP A 16 -7.23 39.62 -8.55
N ASN A 17 -8.26 38.99 -8.03
CA ASN A 17 -9.47 38.68 -8.79
C ASN A 17 -10.55 39.74 -8.44
N LYS A 18 -10.71 40.68 -9.34
CA LYS A 18 -11.78 41.69 -9.31
C LYS A 18 -13.14 41.04 -9.57
N LYS A 19 -14.10 41.52 -8.81
CA LYS A 19 -15.55 41.56 -8.97
C LYS A 19 -16.40 40.51 -8.26
N GLY A 20 -16.95 40.93 -7.16
CA GLY A 20 -18.41 40.94 -6.92
C GLY A 20 -19.06 39.56 -6.80
N ARG A 21 -18.82 38.85 -5.68
CA ARG A 21 -19.82 37.95 -5.11
C ARG A 21 -19.95 38.27 -3.62
N LYS A 22 -21.19 38.39 -3.17
CA LYS A 22 -21.60 38.57 -1.77
C LYS A 22 -20.85 37.52 -0.93
N ASP A 23 -20.25 37.97 0.16
CA ASP A 23 -19.67 37.12 1.20
C ASP A 23 -20.80 36.26 1.81
N GLU A 24 -21.04 35.10 1.22
CA GLU A 24 -21.64 34.01 1.96
C GLU A 24 -20.54 33.49 2.90
N PRO A 25 -20.82 33.37 4.22
CA PRO A 25 -19.84 32.82 5.15
C PRO A 25 -19.43 31.43 4.62
N GLU A 26 -18.16 31.28 4.22
CA GLU A 26 -17.60 29.98 3.86
C GLU A 26 -17.77 29.07 5.09
N THR A 27 -18.75 28.18 5.02
CA THR A 27 -18.84 27.09 6.00
C THR A 27 -17.51 26.34 5.94
N PRO A 28 -16.79 26.22 7.07
CA PRO A 28 -15.50 25.55 7.06
C PRO A 28 -15.68 24.15 6.46
N ALA A 29 -14.90 23.84 5.44
CA ALA A 29 -14.95 22.53 4.80
C ALA A 29 -14.67 21.47 5.86
N ILE A 30 -15.59 20.51 6.01
CA ILE A 30 -15.40 19.38 6.92
C ILE A 30 -14.23 18.57 6.38
N GLU A 31 -13.13 18.53 7.13
CA GLU A 31 -11.98 17.69 6.79
C GLU A 31 -12.21 16.29 7.33
N PHE A 32 -12.07 15.31 6.46
CA PHE A 32 -12.16 13.89 6.81
C PHE A 32 -10.79 13.24 6.94
N VAL A 33 -10.76 12.11 7.62
CA VAL A 33 -9.62 11.20 7.58
C VAL A 33 -9.63 10.50 6.21
N GLU A 34 -8.59 10.76 5.41
CA GLU A 34 -8.43 10.11 4.11
C GLU A 34 -7.74 8.77 4.27
N ILE A 35 -8.23 7.78 3.52
CA ILE A 35 -7.71 6.41 3.53
C ILE A 35 -7.24 6.05 2.12
N LYS A 36 -5.96 5.71 2.00
CA LYS A 36 -5.36 5.15 0.79
C LYS A 36 -5.20 3.65 0.93
N SER A 37 -5.23 2.93 -0.18
CA SER A 37 -4.95 1.49 -0.20
C SER A 37 -4.35 1.08 -1.55
N ASN A 38 -3.70 -0.08 -1.57
CA ASN A 38 -3.24 -0.71 -2.81
C ASN A 38 -4.30 -1.64 -3.44
N ALA A 39 -5.52 -1.66 -2.91
CA ALA A 39 -6.63 -2.35 -3.53
C ALA A 39 -6.92 -1.74 -4.92
N GLY A 40 -6.88 -2.54 -5.96
CA GLY A 40 -7.08 -2.12 -7.36
C GLY A 40 -7.44 -3.30 -8.25
N ASN A 41 -7.79 -3.03 -9.51
CA ASN A 41 -8.24 -4.08 -10.44
C ASN A 41 -7.17 -5.14 -10.75
N ASP A 42 -5.91 -4.85 -10.50
CA ASP A 42 -4.77 -5.72 -10.74
C ASP A 42 -3.99 -5.98 -9.45
N PHE A 43 -4.70 -6.35 -8.38
CA PHE A 43 -4.06 -6.64 -7.11
C PHE A 43 -3.17 -7.89 -7.25
N ASP A 44 -1.92 -7.77 -6.81
CA ASP A 44 -0.93 -8.84 -6.92
C ASP A 44 -1.21 -9.94 -5.89
N LEU A 45 -1.25 -11.21 -6.31
CA LEU A 45 -1.52 -12.36 -5.45
C LEU A 45 -0.49 -12.49 -4.31
N GLY A 46 0.76 -12.09 -4.54
CA GLY A 46 1.83 -12.09 -3.54
C GLY A 46 1.92 -10.81 -2.72
N ALA A 47 1.08 -9.81 -2.99
CA ALA A 47 1.14 -8.55 -2.25
C ALA A 47 0.31 -8.59 -0.97
N ARG A 48 0.76 -7.87 0.04
CA ARG A 48 -0.04 -7.59 1.23
C ARG A 48 -0.98 -6.42 0.94
N LEU A 49 -2.25 -6.58 1.24
CA LEU A 49 -3.20 -5.47 1.20
C LEU A 49 -2.90 -4.51 2.35
N TRP A 50 -2.94 -3.20 2.10
CA TRP A 50 -2.72 -2.21 3.15
C TRP A 50 -3.71 -1.05 3.05
N LEU A 51 -3.98 -0.46 4.22
CA LEU A 51 -4.62 0.84 4.38
C LEU A 51 -3.63 1.82 4.97
N GLU A 52 -3.57 3.03 4.43
CA GLU A 52 -2.74 4.12 4.95
C GLU A 52 -3.60 5.36 5.18
N PHE A 53 -3.59 5.84 6.40
CA PHE A 53 -4.33 7.02 6.83
C PHE A 53 -3.47 8.27 6.64
N ASN A 54 -4.08 9.38 6.20
CA ASN A 54 -3.36 10.66 6.09
C ASN A 54 -2.94 11.23 7.47
N ARG A 55 -3.55 10.73 8.57
CA ARG A 55 -3.31 11.13 9.97
C ARG A 55 -3.25 9.89 10.88
N PRO A 56 -2.62 9.99 12.06
CA PRO A 56 -2.77 8.96 13.09
C PRO A 56 -4.24 8.88 13.52
N VAL A 57 -4.77 7.67 13.62
CA VAL A 57 -6.16 7.41 13.99
C VAL A 57 -6.24 6.44 15.16
N ASP A 58 -7.36 6.52 15.90
CA ASP A 58 -7.74 5.46 16.82
C ASP A 58 -8.16 4.24 16.00
N LYS A 59 -7.51 3.11 16.26
CA LYS A 59 -7.68 1.86 15.52
C LYS A 59 -8.81 0.98 16.05
N ALA A 60 -9.41 1.34 17.18
CA ALA A 60 -10.52 0.57 17.77
C ALA A 60 -11.67 0.36 16.77
N GLY A 61 -11.98 1.38 15.98
CA GLY A 61 -13.04 1.30 14.96
C GLY A 61 -12.74 0.43 13.75
N LEU A 62 -11.54 -0.13 13.64
CA LEU A 62 -11.20 -1.08 12.56
C LEU A 62 -11.90 -2.44 12.70
N GLU A 63 -12.56 -2.72 13.82
CA GLU A 63 -13.49 -3.84 13.94
C GLU A 63 -14.65 -3.78 12.93
N ASN A 64 -14.98 -2.57 12.45
CA ASN A 64 -15.99 -2.33 11.41
C ASN A 64 -15.43 -2.46 9.98
N LEU A 65 -14.19 -2.91 9.84
CA LEU A 65 -13.61 -3.23 8.54
C LEU A 65 -14.09 -4.61 8.11
N HIS A 66 -14.61 -4.69 6.90
CA HIS A 66 -15.09 -5.95 6.34
C HIS A 66 -14.45 -6.21 4.98
N ILE A 67 -14.14 -7.47 4.74
CA ILE A 67 -13.71 -7.96 3.45
C ILE A 67 -14.65 -9.08 3.05
N SER A 68 -15.09 -9.03 1.81
CA SER A 68 -15.96 -10.06 1.26
C SER A 68 -15.40 -10.56 -0.07
N GLU A 69 -15.48 -11.86 -0.27
CA GLU A 69 -15.15 -12.54 -1.52
C GLU A 69 -16.42 -12.64 -2.36
N LYS A 70 -16.33 -12.35 -3.65
CA LYS A 70 -17.44 -12.50 -4.58
C LYS A 70 -17.54 -13.95 -5.03
N VAL A 71 -18.59 -14.65 -4.61
CA VAL A 71 -18.91 -16.00 -5.03
C VAL A 71 -20.14 -15.93 -5.92
N ASP A 72 -20.00 -16.26 -7.20
CA ASP A 72 -21.01 -16.05 -8.24
C ASP A 72 -21.47 -14.58 -8.30
N THR A 73 -22.65 -14.29 -7.78
CA THR A 73 -23.25 -12.94 -7.78
C THR A 73 -23.28 -12.30 -6.39
N LEU A 74 -22.91 -13.06 -5.34
CA LEU A 74 -23.02 -12.63 -3.95
C LEU A 74 -21.66 -12.40 -3.32
N TYR A 75 -21.58 -11.45 -2.39
CA TYR A 75 -20.41 -11.21 -1.57
C TYR A 75 -20.53 -11.98 -0.25
N GLN A 76 -19.55 -12.84 0.05
CA GLN A 76 -19.47 -13.63 1.28
C GLN A 76 -18.33 -13.13 2.15
N PRO A 77 -18.53 -13.03 3.48
CA PRO A 77 -17.48 -12.55 4.39
C PRO A 77 -16.21 -13.41 4.31
N LEU A 78 -15.06 -12.76 4.21
CA LEU A 78 -13.74 -13.38 4.25
C LEU A 78 -13.08 -13.10 5.61
N LYS A 79 -12.49 -14.13 6.21
CA LYS A 79 -11.68 -13.95 7.42
C LYS A 79 -10.33 -13.33 7.08
N PHE A 80 -9.90 -12.38 7.88
CA PHE A 80 -8.61 -11.70 7.74
C PHE A 80 -8.03 -11.36 9.11
N THR A 81 -6.76 -10.98 9.13
CA THR A 81 -6.08 -10.43 10.30
C THR A 81 -5.49 -9.06 9.97
N LEU A 82 -5.35 -8.22 10.99
CA LEU A 82 -4.73 -6.91 10.89
C LEU A 82 -3.36 -6.92 11.55
N GLU A 83 -2.37 -6.33 10.90
CA GLU A 83 -1.02 -6.15 11.41
C GLU A 83 -0.59 -4.70 11.22
N GLU A 84 -0.03 -4.10 12.26
CA GLU A 84 0.50 -2.74 12.19
C GLU A 84 1.86 -2.71 11.50
N ASP A 85 2.08 -1.70 10.65
CA ASP A 85 3.40 -1.46 10.08
C ASP A 85 4.31 -0.82 11.16
N SER A 86 5.36 -1.53 11.55
CA SER A 86 6.30 -1.07 12.57
C SER A 86 7.08 0.20 12.17
N LEU A 87 7.21 0.47 10.88
CA LEU A 87 7.91 1.64 10.35
C LEU A 87 6.96 2.78 9.97
N LYS A 88 5.72 2.45 9.62
CA LYS A 88 4.72 3.42 9.18
C LYS A 88 3.48 3.35 10.07
N ILE A 89 3.52 4.01 11.21
CA ILE A 89 2.45 3.99 12.23
C ILE A 89 1.03 4.31 11.72
N ARG A 90 0.93 4.92 10.53
CA ARG A 90 -0.34 5.23 9.87
C ARG A 90 -0.77 4.17 8.86
N ARG A 91 -0.02 3.06 8.75
CA ARG A 91 -0.33 1.97 7.83
C ARG A 91 -0.70 0.71 8.60
N ILE A 92 -1.66 0.00 8.06
CA ILE A 92 -2.13 -1.28 8.57
C ILE A 92 -2.13 -2.24 7.40
N TYR A 93 -1.55 -3.42 7.61
CA TYR A 93 -1.63 -4.53 6.68
C TYR A 93 -2.84 -5.40 6.99
N ILE A 94 -3.41 -5.94 5.96
CA ILE A 94 -4.55 -6.84 6.00
C ILE A 94 -4.09 -8.14 5.35
N ASP A 95 -4.04 -9.20 6.14
CA ASP A 95 -3.64 -10.52 5.68
C ASP A 95 -4.86 -11.43 5.58
N ALA A 96 -5.10 -11.96 4.40
CA ALA A 96 -6.18 -12.88 4.10
C ALA A 96 -5.74 -13.89 3.04
N SER A 97 -6.49 -14.97 2.89
CA SER A 97 -6.23 -15.99 1.87
C SER A 97 -6.79 -15.53 0.52
N TRP A 98 -5.98 -14.78 -0.22
CA TRP A 98 -6.36 -14.33 -1.56
C TRP A 98 -6.35 -15.48 -2.56
N LYS A 99 -7.35 -15.53 -3.43
CA LYS A 99 -7.44 -16.52 -4.52
C LYS A 99 -7.19 -15.82 -5.86
N ALA A 100 -6.41 -16.44 -6.71
CA ALA A 100 -6.12 -15.92 -8.05
C ALA A 100 -7.41 -15.73 -8.86
N GLY A 101 -7.48 -14.62 -9.59
CA GLY A 101 -8.62 -14.28 -10.45
C GLY A 101 -9.90 -13.87 -9.73
N GLN A 102 -9.90 -13.91 -8.39
CA GLN A 102 -11.07 -13.64 -7.57
C GLN A 102 -11.28 -12.15 -7.32
N GLU A 103 -12.55 -11.73 -7.25
CA GLU A 103 -12.97 -10.36 -6.93
C GLU A 103 -13.34 -10.25 -5.46
N TYR A 104 -12.94 -9.16 -4.84
CA TYR A 104 -13.16 -8.85 -3.44
C TYR A 104 -13.77 -7.45 -3.27
N LEU A 105 -14.46 -7.27 -2.15
CA LEU A 105 -15.00 -6.00 -1.71
C LEU A 105 -14.44 -5.68 -0.32
N LEU A 106 -13.75 -4.56 -0.21
CA LEU A 106 -13.27 -3.97 1.04
C LEU A 106 -14.21 -2.84 1.43
N THR A 107 -14.74 -2.88 2.64
CA THR A 107 -15.61 -1.83 3.19
C THR A 107 -15.19 -1.42 4.58
N LEU A 108 -15.28 -0.12 4.86
CA LEU A 108 -15.18 0.44 6.20
C LEU A 108 -16.26 1.52 6.32
N ASP A 109 -17.08 1.42 7.34
CA ASP A 109 -18.19 2.35 7.51
C ASP A 109 -17.70 3.78 7.82
N SER A 110 -18.56 4.75 7.56
CA SER A 110 -18.31 6.15 7.92
C SER A 110 -18.19 6.27 9.43
N ALA A 111 -17.31 7.17 9.88
CA ALA A 111 -17.07 7.43 11.31
C ALA A 111 -16.58 6.21 12.13
N SER A 112 -16.00 5.20 11.46
CA SER A 112 -15.40 4.06 12.14
C SER A 112 -14.08 4.42 12.81
N VAL A 113 -13.24 5.24 12.17
CA VAL A 113 -11.97 5.69 12.73
C VAL A 113 -11.96 7.20 12.90
N ASN A 114 -11.35 7.66 14.00
CA ASN A 114 -11.24 9.07 14.34
C ASN A 114 -9.77 9.46 14.53
N ASP A 115 -9.41 10.68 14.14
CA ASP A 115 -8.13 11.27 14.52
C ASP A 115 -8.21 11.89 15.93
N ILE A 116 -7.09 12.38 16.43
CA ILE A 116 -7.02 13.05 17.76
C ILE A 116 -7.84 14.34 17.85
N TYR A 117 -8.31 14.89 16.72
CA TYR A 117 -9.14 16.10 16.66
C TYR A 117 -10.62 15.77 16.48
N GLY A 118 -11.00 14.50 16.53
CA GLY A 118 -12.38 14.05 16.34
C GLY A 118 -12.85 14.03 14.87
N ARG A 119 -11.94 14.20 13.91
CA ARG A 119 -12.26 14.02 12.49
C ARG A 119 -12.38 12.54 12.18
N HIS A 120 -13.40 12.17 11.44
CA HIS A 120 -13.69 10.78 11.11
C HIS A 120 -13.51 10.49 9.61
N ASN A 121 -13.48 9.22 9.26
CA ASN A 121 -13.45 8.79 7.86
C ASN A 121 -14.83 8.87 7.21
N ASN A 122 -14.84 9.10 5.91
CA ASN A 122 -15.98 8.77 5.06
C ASN A 122 -16.07 7.25 4.86
N LYS A 123 -17.23 6.77 4.41
CA LYS A 123 -17.37 5.37 4.00
C LYS A 123 -16.32 5.02 2.95
N LEU A 124 -15.56 3.97 3.21
CA LEU A 124 -14.66 3.36 2.23
C LEU A 124 -15.36 2.15 1.62
N GLU A 125 -15.42 2.12 0.31
CA GLU A 125 -15.89 0.96 -0.45
C GLU A 125 -14.98 0.80 -1.66
N LYS A 126 -14.23 -0.32 -1.70
CA LYS A 126 -13.31 -0.62 -2.79
C LYS A 126 -13.47 -2.04 -3.27
N LYS A 127 -13.80 -2.17 -4.54
CA LYS A 127 -13.73 -3.45 -5.25
C LYS A 127 -12.33 -3.62 -5.80
N PHE A 128 -11.77 -4.82 -5.68
CA PHE A 128 -10.50 -5.16 -6.26
C PHE A 128 -10.50 -6.60 -6.75
N LYS A 129 -9.67 -6.87 -7.73
CA LYS A 129 -9.53 -8.20 -8.32
C LYS A 129 -8.10 -8.65 -8.21
N VAL A 130 -7.90 -9.88 -7.75
CA VAL A 130 -6.58 -10.52 -7.69
C VAL A 130 -6.21 -11.01 -9.09
N ARG A 131 -4.96 -10.82 -9.47
CA ARG A 131 -4.45 -11.34 -10.74
C ARG A 131 -4.53 -12.85 -10.80
N GLN A 132 -4.72 -13.37 -11.99
CA GLN A 132 -4.74 -14.81 -12.25
C GLN A 132 -3.34 -15.40 -12.16
N GLU A 133 -3.22 -16.70 -11.90
CA GLU A 133 -1.91 -17.38 -11.77
C GLU A 133 -1.10 -17.34 -13.05
N GLU A 134 -1.75 -17.28 -14.21
CA GLU A 134 -1.10 -17.21 -15.53
C GLU A 134 -0.24 -15.94 -15.73
N PHE A 135 -0.44 -14.91 -14.90
CA PHE A 135 0.40 -13.71 -14.88
C PHE A 135 1.77 -13.94 -14.24
N TYR A 136 1.95 -15.06 -13.58
CA TYR A 136 3.16 -15.33 -12.82
C TYR A 136 3.95 -16.49 -13.40
N GLY A 137 5.26 -16.30 -13.44
CA GLY A 137 6.22 -17.38 -13.62
C GLY A 137 6.80 -17.83 -12.30
N LYS A 138 7.74 -18.74 -12.39
CA LYS A 138 8.62 -19.14 -11.27
C LYS A 138 10.07 -19.18 -11.73
N ILE A 139 10.98 -18.80 -10.83
CA ILE A 139 12.41 -18.92 -11.07
C ILE A 139 12.92 -20.06 -10.19
N MET A 140 13.57 -21.04 -10.80
CA MET A 140 14.20 -22.16 -10.10
C MET A 140 15.71 -22.06 -10.25
N LEU A 141 16.41 -22.09 -9.14
CA LEU A 141 17.87 -22.03 -9.07
C LEU A 141 18.38 -23.28 -8.41
N ASN A 142 19.45 -23.87 -9.00
CA ASN A 142 20.22 -24.90 -8.35
C ASN A 142 21.44 -24.23 -7.72
N VAL A 143 21.52 -24.27 -6.41
CA VAL A 143 22.60 -23.63 -5.63
C VAL A 143 23.53 -24.74 -5.11
N SER A 144 24.83 -24.53 -5.25
CA SER A 144 25.86 -25.47 -4.79
C SER A 144 27.01 -24.74 -4.11
N GLY A 145 27.72 -25.41 -3.22
CA GLY A 145 28.85 -24.88 -2.48
C GLY A 145 28.44 -23.96 -1.31
N VAL A 146 27.26 -24.16 -0.79
CA VAL A 146 26.74 -23.36 0.34
C VAL A 146 27.49 -23.72 1.62
N GLN A 147 28.16 -22.74 2.21
CA GLN A 147 28.85 -22.86 3.50
C GLN A 147 28.20 -21.91 4.51
N GLY A 148 27.40 -22.50 5.41
CA GLY A 148 26.63 -21.72 6.40
C GLY A 148 25.37 -21.09 5.84
N GLN A 149 24.88 -20.05 6.49
CA GLN A 149 23.65 -19.37 6.11
C GLN A 149 23.90 -18.38 4.96
N VAL A 150 23.16 -18.52 3.86
CA VAL A 150 23.22 -17.66 2.68
C VAL A 150 21.84 -17.06 2.42
N ILE A 151 21.80 -15.78 2.10
CA ILE A 151 20.57 -15.06 1.73
C ILE A 151 20.56 -14.90 0.21
N LEU A 152 19.53 -15.46 -0.43
CA LEU A 152 19.27 -15.27 -1.85
C LEU A 152 18.21 -14.19 -2.02
N GLN A 153 18.54 -13.14 -2.71
CA GLN A 153 17.63 -12.01 -2.97
C GLN A 153 17.36 -11.88 -4.46
N LEU A 154 16.08 -11.83 -4.81
CA LEU A 154 15.64 -11.58 -6.16
C LEU A 154 15.33 -10.09 -6.33
N TYR A 155 16.03 -9.43 -7.23
CA TYR A 155 15.86 -8.02 -7.54
C TYR A 155 15.08 -7.83 -8.83
N LYS A 156 14.09 -6.98 -8.84
CA LYS A 156 13.42 -6.50 -10.06
C LYS A 156 14.04 -5.19 -10.51
N SER A 157 14.37 -5.10 -11.81
CA SER A 157 14.80 -3.84 -12.40
C SER A 157 13.59 -2.90 -12.48
N ASP A 158 13.70 -1.73 -11.85
CA ASP A 158 12.74 -0.67 -12.08
C ASP A 158 12.95 -0.08 -13.48
N ASN A 159 11.89 -0.08 -14.30
CA ASN A 159 11.95 0.48 -15.65
C ASN A 159 11.99 2.02 -15.66
N GLY A 160 11.91 2.63 -14.49
CA GLY A 160 12.09 4.07 -14.30
C GLY A 160 13.55 4.46 -14.49
N LYS A 161 13.82 5.44 -15.37
CA LYS A 161 15.12 6.10 -15.40
C LYS A 161 15.31 6.85 -14.08
N SER A 162 16.25 6.40 -13.25
CA SER A 162 16.75 7.24 -12.17
C SER A 162 17.28 8.54 -12.78
N GLU A 163 17.12 9.66 -12.10
CA GLU A 163 17.62 11.00 -12.52
C GLU A 163 19.11 11.00 -12.93
N ASN A 164 19.87 9.99 -12.51
CA ASN A 164 21.29 9.82 -12.81
C ASN A 164 21.60 8.70 -13.83
N GLY A 165 20.61 8.21 -14.59
CA GLY A 165 20.80 7.16 -15.61
C GLY A 165 21.14 5.76 -15.07
N LYS A 166 21.22 5.57 -13.76
CA LYS A 166 21.45 4.26 -13.12
C LYS A 166 20.12 3.53 -12.95
N ARG A 167 20.09 2.24 -13.28
CA ARG A 167 18.92 1.38 -13.03
C ARG A 167 18.76 1.20 -11.52
N SER A 168 17.57 1.46 -11.03
CA SER A 168 17.17 1.13 -9.67
C SER A 168 16.73 -0.33 -9.63
N TYR A 169 17.05 -1.01 -8.54
CA TYR A 169 16.67 -2.40 -8.30
C TYR A 169 16.00 -2.47 -6.93
N ALA A 170 14.84 -3.10 -6.88
CA ALA A 170 14.15 -3.38 -5.62
C ALA A 170 14.14 -4.88 -5.34
N VAL A 171 14.40 -5.26 -4.09
CA VAL A 171 14.22 -6.65 -3.65
C VAL A 171 12.73 -6.98 -3.70
N VAL A 172 12.38 -8.04 -4.40
CA VAL A 172 10.98 -8.50 -4.54
C VAL A 172 10.71 -9.77 -3.76
N GLN A 173 11.72 -10.64 -3.66
CA GLN A 173 11.66 -11.85 -2.82
C GLN A 173 13.02 -12.17 -2.22
N GLU A 174 13.00 -12.81 -1.07
CA GLU A 174 14.19 -13.23 -0.35
C GLU A 174 13.99 -14.64 0.19
N GLN A 175 15.04 -15.46 0.15
CA GLN A 175 15.06 -16.79 0.75
C GLN A 175 16.39 -17.04 1.46
N ILE A 176 16.32 -17.69 2.60
CA ILE A 176 17.47 -18.08 3.41
C ILE A 176 17.70 -19.57 3.22
N ILE A 177 18.93 -19.94 2.84
CA ILE A 177 19.34 -21.31 2.67
C ILE A 177 20.59 -21.60 3.52
N ASN A 178 20.76 -22.85 3.94
CA ASN A 178 21.88 -23.29 4.75
C ASN A 178 22.59 -24.51 4.18
N GLN A 179 22.15 -25.03 3.03
CA GLN A 179 22.70 -26.19 2.34
C GLN A 179 22.48 -26.10 0.83
N ASP A 180 23.19 -26.89 0.09
CA ASP A 180 23.01 -27.04 -1.36
C ASP A 180 21.61 -27.56 -1.67
N GLY A 181 21.04 -27.11 -2.79
CA GLY A 181 19.74 -27.56 -3.22
C GLY A 181 19.08 -26.70 -4.26
N GLN A 182 17.85 -27.06 -4.60
CA GLN A 182 17.02 -26.30 -5.49
C GLN A 182 16.20 -25.26 -4.69
N VAL A 183 16.26 -24.01 -5.12
CA VAL A 183 15.51 -22.88 -4.56
C VAL A 183 14.51 -22.39 -5.60
N THR A 184 13.27 -22.17 -5.19
CA THR A 184 12.21 -21.69 -6.09
C THR A 184 11.66 -20.37 -5.59
N PHE A 185 11.69 -19.38 -6.46
CA PHE A 185 10.96 -18.12 -6.27
C PHE A 185 9.64 -18.20 -7.04
N PRO A 186 8.50 -18.37 -6.36
CA PRO A 186 7.18 -18.46 -6.99
C PRO A 186 6.59 -17.06 -7.25
N LEU A 187 5.49 -17.00 -8.01
CA LEU A 187 4.69 -15.80 -8.23
C LEU A 187 5.51 -14.61 -8.75
N ILE A 188 6.37 -14.88 -9.73
CA ILE A 188 7.21 -13.86 -10.34
C ILE A 188 6.47 -13.21 -11.52
N PRO A 189 6.06 -11.93 -11.42
CA PRO A 189 5.44 -11.22 -12.53
C PRO A 189 6.43 -11.07 -13.71
N GLU A 190 5.93 -10.83 -14.91
CA GLU A 190 6.78 -10.51 -16.06
C GLU A 190 7.72 -9.34 -15.74
N GLY A 191 9.00 -9.47 -16.14
CA GLY A 191 9.98 -8.41 -15.89
C GLY A 191 11.43 -8.87 -16.08
N LYS A 192 12.34 -7.95 -15.77
CA LYS A 192 13.78 -8.20 -15.74
C LYS A 192 14.26 -8.32 -14.30
N TYR A 193 14.87 -9.44 -13.99
CA TYR A 193 15.33 -9.79 -12.65
C TYR A 193 16.83 -10.01 -12.61
N LYS A 194 17.40 -9.86 -11.44
CA LYS A 194 18.80 -10.14 -11.12
C LYS A 194 18.86 -10.87 -9.79
#